data_0cedfc4949d2bf70c2be2a1fa1865a8b
#
_entry.id   0cedfc4949d2bf70c2be2a1fa1865a8b
#
_cell.length_a   1.000
_cell.length_b   1.000
_cell.length_c   1.000
_cell.angle_alpha   90.00
_cell.angle_beta   90.00
_cell.angle_gamma   90.00
#
_symmetry.space_group_name_H-M   'P 1'
#
loop_
_entity.id
_entity.type
_entity.pdbx_description
1 polymer ?
#
loop_
_entity_poly.entity_id
_entity_poly.type
_entity_poly.pdbx_seq_one_letter_code
_entity_poly.pdbx_strand_id
1 'polypeptide(L)'
;LQYAFQIGMIRSNPADRVERPRKEKFKSEVYKAEELEQLFKVIQGDPSEFGVIMAAFYGLRRSEIVGLKWDAIDFENKTISIQHTVVSTKVDGVITEVARDRTKTKSSCRTLPLIPACEQMLNKMKKEQELNRKVCGKDYCTDYLDYIYVNPMGQRIRPDFLSQHFPDFLVAHQMKRIRFHDLRHSCASLLYANGVSLKEIQEWLGHSDISTTSNIYTHLDFSSKVSSANAIVNIFPENTKV
;
A
#
# COMPACT_ATOMS: atom_id res chain seq x y z
N LEU A 1 -24.69 13.18 -12.04
CA LEU A 1 -25.87 12.87 -12.86
C LEU A 1 -26.57 11.61 -12.36
N GLN A 2 -25.88 10.48 -12.11
CA GLN A 2 -26.50 9.25 -11.60
C GLN A 2 -27.25 9.47 -10.28
N TYR A 3 -26.65 10.20 -9.33
CA TYR A 3 -27.30 10.54 -8.06
C TYR A 3 -28.54 11.43 -8.28
N ALA A 4 -28.46 12.42 -9.16
CA ALA A 4 -29.59 13.30 -9.49
C ALA A 4 -30.76 12.51 -10.11
N PHE A 5 -30.48 11.47 -10.93
CA PHE A 5 -31.47 10.54 -11.45
C PHE A 5 -32.08 9.68 -10.33
N GLN A 6 -31.26 9.15 -9.42
CA GLN A 6 -31.72 8.31 -8.31
C GLN A 6 -32.66 9.03 -7.33
N ILE A 7 -32.41 10.33 -7.09
CA ILE A 7 -33.26 11.16 -6.22
C ILE A 7 -34.38 11.89 -6.97
N GLY A 8 -34.59 11.59 -8.26
CA GLY A 8 -35.70 12.12 -9.06
C GLY A 8 -35.53 13.57 -9.54
N MET A 9 -34.35 14.18 -9.39
CA MET A 9 -34.08 15.54 -9.90
C MET A 9 -34.06 15.62 -11.43
N ILE A 10 -33.70 14.53 -12.12
CA ILE A 10 -33.71 14.42 -13.58
C ILE A 10 -34.43 13.13 -13.99
N ARG A 11 -35.14 13.17 -15.12
CA ARG A 11 -35.93 12.02 -15.62
C ARG A 11 -35.09 10.91 -16.27
N SER A 12 -33.88 11.22 -16.73
CA SER A 12 -32.94 10.26 -17.29
C SER A 12 -31.53 10.78 -17.10
N ASN A 13 -30.55 9.86 -17.03
CA ASN A 13 -29.15 10.25 -16.98
C ASN A 13 -28.59 10.37 -18.38
N PRO A 14 -28.32 11.59 -18.93
CA PRO A 14 -27.81 11.77 -20.29
C PRO A 14 -26.41 11.14 -20.48
N ALA A 15 -25.65 10.92 -19.43
CA ALA A 15 -24.34 10.27 -19.52
C ALA A 15 -24.41 8.78 -19.91
N ASP A 16 -25.57 8.13 -19.76
CA ASP A 16 -25.74 6.73 -20.16
C ASP A 16 -25.77 6.55 -21.69
N ARG A 17 -25.99 7.65 -22.42
CA ARG A 17 -25.97 7.69 -23.91
C ARG A 17 -24.61 8.03 -24.49
N VAL A 18 -23.61 8.32 -23.64
CA VAL A 18 -22.26 8.69 -24.09
C VAL A 18 -21.39 7.43 -24.12
N GLU A 19 -20.85 7.11 -25.28
CA GLU A 19 -19.84 6.07 -25.39
C GLU A 19 -18.58 6.51 -24.64
N ARG A 20 -18.17 5.69 -23.67
CA ARG A 20 -16.94 5.94 -22.92
C ARG A 20 -15.73 5.61 -23.78
N PRO A 21 -14.72 6.49 -23.85
CA PRO A 21 -13.45 6.14 -24.49
C PRO A 21 -12.92 4.82 -23.91
N ARG A 22 -12.45 3.93 -24.78
CA ARG A 22 -11.79 2.70 -24.32
C ARG A 22 -10.57 3.09 -23.51
N LYS A 23 -10.60 2.78 -22.20
CA LYS A 23 -9.41 2.93 -21.36
C LYS A 23 -8.37 1.92 -21.81
N GLU A 24 -7.24 2.38 -22.29
CA GLU A 24 -6.06 1.53 -22.41
C GLU A 24 -5.76 0.94 -21.02
N LYS A 25 -5.60 -0.38 -20.96
CA LYS A 25 -5.25 -1.04 -19.70
C LYS A 25 -3.83 -0.60 -19.33
N PHE A 26 -3.71 0.22 -18.32
CA PHE A 26 -2.41 0.58 -17.76
C PHE A 26 -1.74 -0.70 -17.21
N LYS A 27 -0.57 -1.02 -17.76
CA LYS A 27 0.26 -2.10 -17.22
C LYS A 27 1.09 -1.54 -16.06
N SER A 28 0.78 -1.95 -14.85
CA SER A 28 1.63 -1.64 -13.69
C SER A 28 2.96 -2.34 -13.84
N GLU A 29 4.05 -1.60 -13.72
CA GLU A 29 5.36 -2.17 -13.59
C GLU A 29 5.60 -2.54 -12.12
N VAL A 30 6.01 -3.77 -11.88
CA VAL A 30 6.30 -4.26 -10.54
C VAL A 30 7.79 -4.54 -10.40
N TYR A 31 8.29 -4.42 -9.18
CA TYR A 31 9.63 -4.85 -8.82
C TYR A 31 9.62 -6.34 -8.45
N LYS A 32 10.64 -7.05 -8.92
CA LYS A 32 10.95 -8.42 -8.50
C LYS A 32 11.69 -8.42 -7.16
N ALA A 33 11.92 -9.59 -6.59
CA ALA A 33 12.60 -9.74 -5.31
C ALA A 33 13.98 -9.04 -5.30
N GLU A 34 14.78 -9.26 -6.34
CA GLU A 34 16.13 -8.71 -6.46
C GLU A 34 16.11 -7.17 -6.57
N GLU A 35 15.13 -6.62 -7.29
CA GLU A 35 14.95 -5.16 -7.43
C GLU A 35 14.53 -4.52 -6.09
N LEU A 36 13.70 -5.23 -5.29
CA LEU A 36 13.33 -4.77 -3.94
C LEU A 36 14.48 -4.88 -2.95
N GLU A 37 15.30 -5.93 -3.02
CA GLU A 37 16.51 -6.04 -2.20
C GLU A 37 17.49 -4.89 -2.48
N GLN A 38 17.66 -4.54 -3.75
CA GLN A 38 18.47 -3.37 -4.13
C GLN A 38 17.86 -2.08 -3.60
N LEU A 39 16.54 -1.90 -3.76
CA LEU A 39 15.83 -0.72 -3.25
C LEU A 39 16.03 -0.56 -1.75
N PHE A 40 15.87 -1.65 -0.97
CA PHE A 40 16.05 -1.59 0.49
C PHE A 40 17.46 -1.26 0.95
N LYS A 41 18.47 -1.54 0.11
CA LYS A 41 19.87 -1.14 0.40
C LYS A 41 20.08 0.35 0.18
N VAL A 42 19.55 0.90 -0.91
CA VAL A 42 19.81 2.29 -1.28
C VAL A 42 18.89 3.30 -0.59
N ILE A 43 17.69 2.88 -0.13
CA ILE A 43 16.71 3.77 0.49
C ILE A 43 17.04 4.12 1.94
N GLN A 44 18.02 3.47 2.55
CA GLN A 44 18.38 3.67 3.95
C GLN A 44 18.74 5.13 4.23
N GLY A 45 18.11 5.71 5.24
CA GLY A 45 18.30 7.10 5.63
C GLY A 45 17.54 8.13 4.77
N ASP A 46 16.89 7.71 3.68
CA ASP A 46 16.01 8.61 2.92
C ASP A 46 14.70 8.89 3.69
N PRO A 47 14.17 10.12 3.64
CA PRO A 47 12.91 10.45 4.30
C PRO A 47 11.72 9.57 3.88
N SER A 48 11.77 8.91 2.71
CA SER A 48 10.71 7.99 2.24
C SER A 48 10.93 6.53 2.67
N GLU A 49 12.05 6.18 3.33
CA GLU A 49 12.39 4.81 3.73
C GLU A 49 11.24 4.09 4.42
N PHE A 50 10.68 4.68 5.49
CA PHE A 50 9.56 4.10 6.19
C PHE A 50 8.37 3.82 5.27
N GLY A 51 8.01 4.80 4.45
CA GLY A 51 6.90 4.68 3.50
C GLY A 51 7.11 3.57 2.48
N VAL A 52 8.32 3.45 1.95
CA VAL A 52 8.72 2.42 0.96
C VAL A 52 8.66 1.03 1.58
N ILE A 53 9.21 0.85 2.78
CA ILE A 53 9.20 -0.44 3.49
C ILE A 53 7.74 -0.87 3.77
N MET A 54 6.90 0.02 4.31
CA MET A 54 5.50 -0.29 4.61
C MET A 54 4.68 -0.60 3.35
N ALA A 55 4.97 0.05 2.21
CA ALA A 55 4.32 -0.24 0.94
C ALA A 55 4.80 -1.57 0.33
N ALA A 56 6.09 -1.87 0.42
CA ALA A 56 6.69 -3.05 -0.21
C ALA A 56 6.42 -4.35 0.58
N PHE A 57 6.46 -4.32 1.93
CA PHE A 57 6.21 -5.49 2.76
C PHE A 57 4.73 -5.73 3.05
N TYR A 58 4.01 -4.69 3.48
CA TYR A 58 2.62 -4.83 3.89
C TYR A 58 1.62 -4.45 2.80
N GLY A 59 2.10 -3.90 1.69
CA GLY A 59 1.24 -3.41 0.61
C GLY A 59 0.34 -2.26 1.06
N LEU A 60 0.73 -1.46 2.06
CA LEU A 60 -0.10 -0.37 2.55
C LEU A 60 -0.27 0.71 1.49
N ARG A 61 -1.45 1.33 1.49
CA ARG A 61 -1.70 2.54 0.68
C ARG A 61 -0.97 3.73 1.29
N ARG A 62 -0.52 4.69 0.47
CA ARG A 62 0.12 5.92 0.97
C ARG A 62 -0.68 6.61 2.08
N SER A 63 -2.02 6.65 1.96
CA SER A 63 -2.91 7.24 2.96
C SER A 63 -2.96 6.46 4.28
N GLU A 64 -2.75 5.14 4.24
CA GLU A 64 -2.64 4.28 5.41
C GLU A 64 -1.29 4.49 6.10
N ILE A 65 -0.20 4.61 5.32
CA ILE A 65 1.16 4.81 5.82
C ILE A 65 1.28 6.14 6.57
N VAL A 66 0.88 7.24 5.94
CA VAL A 66 0.95 8.57 6.59
C VAL A 66 -0.08 8.75 7.70
N GLY A 67 -1.12 7.90 7.71
CA GLY A 67 -2.12 7.85 8.77
C GLY A 67 -1.75 6.92 9.92
N LEU A 68 -0.65 6.15 9.85
CA LEU A 68 -0.33 5.18 10.89
C LEU A 68 0.04 5.87 12.20
N LYS A 69 -0.58 5.40 13.30
CA LYS A 69 -0.42 5.94 14.65
C LYS A 69 0.28 4.93 15.57
N TRP A 70 0.85 5.42 16.67
CA TRP A 70 1.52 4.56 17.65
C TRP A 70 0.58 3.60 18.35
N ASP A 71 -0.67 3.96 18.58
CA ASP A 71 -1.71 3.10 19.16
C ASP A 71 -2.15 1.95 18.25
N ALA A 72 -1.83 2.04 16.95
CA ALA A 72 -2.07 0.96 15.98
C ALA A 72 -1.03 -0.17 16.06
N ILE A 73 0.06 0.02 16.82
CA ILE A 73 1.15 -0.96 16.97
C ILE A 73 1.05 -1.62 18.34
N ASP A 74 0.75 -2.90 18.31
CA ASP A 74 0.80 -3.74 19.50
C ASP A 74 2.14 -4.50 19.53
N PHE A 75 3.08 -4.00 20.34
CA PHE A 75 4.40 -4.59 20.49
C PHE A 75 4.38 -5.89 21.32
N GLU A 76 3.37 -6.10 22.15
CA GLU A 76 3.21 -7.30 22.96
C GLU A 76 2.67 -8.45 22.11
N ASN A 77 1.55 -8.24 21.41
CA ASN A 77 0.91 -9.23 20.56
C ASN A 77 1.51 -9.29 19.15
N LYS A 78 2.53 -8.46 18.85
CA LYS A 78 3.20 -8.39 17.55
C LYS A 78 2.23 -8.17 16.38
N THR A 79 1.40 -7.12 16.49
CA THR A 79 0.43 -6.79 15.44
C THR A 79 0.45 -5.30 15.03
N ILE A 80 -0.01 -5.05 13.81
CA ILE A 80 -0.24 -3.71 13.26
C ILE A 80 -1.69 -3.64 12.81
N SER A 81 -2.46 -2.70 13.34
CA SER A 81 -3.87 -2.48 13.01
C SER A 81 -4.02 -1.30 12.04
N ILE A 82 -4.54 -1.57 10.84
CA ILE A 82 -4.72 -0.54 9.80
C ILE A 82 -6.15 -0.01 9.88
N GLN A 83 -6.34 1.10 10.59
CA GLN A 83 -7.67 1.68 10.89
C GLN A 83 -7.79 3.16 10.51
N HIS A 84 -6.68 3.88 10.44
CA HIS A 84 -6.65 5.31 10.20
C HIS A 84 -6.03 5.65 8.85
N THR A 85 -6.51 6.72 8.22
CA THR A 85 -6.01 7.19 6.92
C THR A 85 -5.96 8.71 6.87
N VAL A 86 -4.97 9.22 6.15
CA VAL A 86 -4.85 10.64 5.83
C VAL A 86 -4.78 10.80 4.33
N VAL A 87 -5.62 11.66 3.79
CA VAL A 87 -5.67 11.96 2.35
C VAL A 87 -5.54 13.46 2.12
N SER A 88 -4.79 13.84 1.09
CA SER A 88 -4.83 15.21 0.57
C SER A 88 -6.04 15.35 -0.35
N THR A 89 -6.85 16.36 -0.12
CA THR A 89 -7.98 16.74 -0.97
C THR A 89 -7.93 18.24 -1.25
N LYS A 90 -8.57 18.65 -2.33
CA LYS A 90 -8.67 20.07 -2.67
C LYS A 90 -10.07 20.55 -2.29
N VAL A 91 -10.15 21.48 -1.33
CA VAL A 91 -11.39 22.13 -0.90
C VAL A 91 -11.26 23.61 -1.23
N ASP A 92 -12.17 24.14 -2.02
CA ASP A 92 -12.18 25.55 -2.46
C ASP A 92 -10.83 26.06 -3.01
N GLY A 93 -10.16 25.19 -3.78
CA GLY A 93 -8.87 25.52 -4.37
C GLY A 93 -7.66 25.27 -3.46
N VAL A 94 -7.84 25.07 -2.16
CA VAL A 94 -6.79 24.85 -1.16
C VAL A 94 -6.58 23.36 -0.92
N ILE A 95 -5.31 22.91 -0.91
CA ILE A 95 -4.97 21.53 -0.55
C ILE A 95 -5.12 21.38 0.96
N THR A 96 -6.05 20.52 1.37
CA THR A 96 -6.35 20.24 2.78
C THR A 96 -6.11 18.77 3.06
N GLU A 97 -5.51 18.45 4.19
CA GLU A 97 -5.35 17.08 4.65
C GLU A 97 -6.55 16.68 5.50
N VAL A 98 -7.16 15.54 5.15
CA VAL A 98 -8.31 15.00 5.87
C VAL A 98 -7.92 13.67 6.48
N ALA A 99 -7.89 13.65 7.82
CA ALA A 99 -7.72 12.44 8.61
C ALA A 99 -9.07 11.76 8.83
N ARG A 100 -9.13 10.44 8.68
CA ARG A 100 -10.36 9.67 8.85
C ARG A 100 -10.06 8.32 9.47
N ASP A 101 -10.84 7.97 10.49
CA ASP A 101 -10.90 6.59 10.98
C ASP A 101 -11.80 5.76 10.06
N ARG A 102 -11.36 4.60 9.67
CA ARG A 102 -12.13 3.68 8.82
C ARG A 102 -13.10 2.86 9.68
N THR A 103 -14.18 3.47 10.12
CA THR A 103 -15.20 2.80 10.93
C THR A 103 -16.30 2.11 10.12
N LYS A 104 -16.38 2.28 8.79
CA LYS A 104 -17.61 1.97 8.01
C LYS A 104 -17.59 0.69 7.17
N THR A 105 -16.45 0.03 6.92
CA THR A 105 -16.46 -1.25 6.20
C THR A 105 -15.51 -2.24 6.84
N LYS A 106 -16.02 -3.43 7.22
CA LYS A 106 -15.22 -4.53 7.82
C LYS A 106 -13.99 -4.92 6.97
N SER A 107 -14.04 -4.73 5.65
CA SER A 107 -12.93 -5.05 4.73
C SER A 107 -11.78 -4.03 4.72
N SER A 108 -11.99 -2.84 5.30
CA SER A 108 -10.97 -1.79 5.31
C SER A 108 -10.08 -1.81 6.56
N CYS A 109 -10.62 -2.32 7.68
CA CYS A 109 -9.87 -2.53 8.91
C CYS A 109 -9.26 -3.92 8.87
N ARG A 110 -7.95 -4.01 9.02
CA ARG A 110 -7.24 -5.28 9.07
C ARG A 110 -6.08 -5.20 10.05
N THR A 111 -5.81 -6.32 10.69
CA THR A 111 -4.65 -6.49 11.57
C THR A 111 -3.66 -7.41 10.88
N LEU A 112 -2.41 -7.00 10.81
CA LEU A 112 -1.31 -7.71 10.18
C LEU A 112 -0.24 -8.04 11.23
N PRO A 113 0.53 -9.12 11.06
CA PRO A 113 1.62 -9.44 11.98
C PRO A 113 2.73 -8.39 11.89
N LEU A 114 3.25 -7.97 13.04
CA LEU A 114 4.43 -7.10 13.14
C LEU A 114 5.69 -7.95 12.98
N ILE A 115 6.32 -7.89 11.80
CA ILE A 115 7.56 -8.62 11.54
C ILE A 115 8.75 -7.99 12.29
N PRO A 116 9.76 -8.79 12.73
CA PRO A 116 10.87 -8.30 13.55
C PRO A 116 11.63 -7.11 12.96
N ALA A 117 11.86 -7.10 11.65
CA ALA A 117 12.55 -5.99 10.97
C ALA A 117 11.76 -4.67 11.07
N CYS A 118 10.44 -4.70 10.91
CA CYS A 118 9.59 -3.52 11.07
C CYS A 118 9.49 -3.09 12.53
N GLU A 119 9.46 -4.03 13.47
CA GLU A 119 9.49 -3.72 14.88
C GLU A 119 10.77 -2.96 15.28
N GLN A 120 11.93 -3.41 14.82
CA GLN A 120 13.21 -2.73 15.06
C GLN A 120 13.21 -1.31 14.48
N MET A 121 12.72 -1.14 13.25
CA MET A 121 12.58 0.16 12.60
C MET A 121 11.64 1.09 13.40
N LEU A 122 10.47 0.62 13.81
CA LEU A 122 9.52 1.40 14.60
C LEU A 122 10.09 1.81 15.96
N ASN A 123 10.80 0.91 16.64
CA ASN A 123 11.47 1.22 17.90
C ASN A 123 12.57 2.29 17.74
N LYS A 124 13.32 2.24 16.62
CA LYS A 124 14.30 3.28 16.26
C LYS A 124 13.59 4.62 16.04
N MET A 125 12.55 4.65 15.21
CA MET A 125 11.79 5.87 14.92
C MET A 125 11.19 6.50 16.19
N LYS A 126 10.68 5.69 17.12
CA LYS A 126 10.14 6.19 18.40
C LYS A 126 11.21 6.91 19.22
N LYS A 127 12.40 6.31 19.34
CA LYS A 127 13.54 6.94 20.02
C LYS A 127 14.01 8.22 19.33
N GLU A 128 14.04 8.23 18.01
CA GLU A 128 14.40 9.42 17.21
C GLU A 128 13.40 10.55 17.41
N GLN A 129 12.10 10.27 17.40
CA GLN A 129 11.06 11.26 17.71
C GLN A 129 11.21 11.85 19.11
N GLU A 130 11.46 11.02 20.11
CA GLU A 130 11.70 11.48 21.50
C GLU A 130 12.94 12.37 21.59
N LEU A 131 14.02 12.01 20.89
CA LEU A 131 15.25 12.80 20.84
C LEU A 131 15.02 14.14 20.13
N ASN A 132 14.41 14.12 18.95
CA ASN A 132 14.09 15.31 18.19
C ASN A 132 13.22 16.29 18.96
N ARG A 133 12.21 15.77 19.70
CA ARG A 133 11.37 16.57 20.58
C ARG A 133 12.17 17.28 21.68
N LYS A 134 13.17 16.60 22.25
CA LYS A 134 14.05 17.20 23.28
C LYS A 134 14.97 18.26 22.66
N VAL A 135 15.53 17.98 21.47
CA VAL A 135 16.47 18.89 20.79
C VAL A 135 15.76 20.15 20.28
N CYS A 136 14.61 19.98 19.61
CA CYS A 136 13.86 21.11 19.05
C CYS A 136 13.06 21.89 20.10
N GLY A 137 12.79 21.30 21.26
CA GLY A 137 12.10 21.98 22.36
C GLY A 137 10.77 22.62 21.95
N LYS A 138 10.67 23.93 22.05
CA LYS A 138 9.45 24.70 21.75
C LYS A 138 9.10 24.74 20.24
N ASP A 139 10.08 24.52 19.39
CA ASP A 139 9.88 24.54 17.93
C ASP A 139 9.38 23.21 17.40
N TYR A 140 9.31 22.15 18.23
CA TYR A 140 8.77 20.87 17.83
C TYR A 140 7.25 20.92 17.72
N CYS A 141 6.71 20.47 16.58
CA CYS A 141 5.27 20.40 16.34
C CYS A 141 4.64 19.31 17.21
N THR A 142 3.67 19.69 18.04
CA THR A 142 2.98 18.78 18.98
C THR A 142 1.64 18.26 18.47
N ASP A 143 1.19 18.71 17.29
CA ASP A 143 -0.13 18.36 16.73
C ASP A 143 -0.20 16.90 16.24
N TYR A 144 0.96 16.25 16.03
CA TYR A 144 1.08 14.92 15.45
C TYR A 144 1.86 13.92 16.31
N LEU A 145 1.83 14.09 17.62
CA LEU A 145 2.58 13.23 18.58
C LEU A 145 2.14 11.76 18.52
N ASP A 146 0.91 11.51 18.14
CA ASP A 146 0.34 10.17 17.99
C ASP A 146 0.70 9.50 16.65
N TYR A 147 1.24 10.24 15.67
CA TYR A 147 1.62 9.70 14.37
C TYR A 147 3.05 9.16 14.35
N ILE A 148 3.22 8.05 13.61
CA ILE A 148 4.53 7.40 13.43
C ILE A 148 5.38 8.16 12.42
N TYR A 149 4.77 8.59 11.30
CA TYR A 149 5.49 9.13 10.16
C TYR A 149 5.50 10.67 10.19
N VAL A 150 6.45 11.20 10.94
CA VAL A 150 6.70 12.65 11.07
C VAL A 150 8.13 12.98 10.68
N ASN A 151 8.38 14.24 10.30
CA ASN A 151 9.72 14.77 10.05
C ASN A 151 10.45 15.10 11.39
N PRO A 152 11.76 15.45 11.36
CA PRO A 152 12.50 15.79 12.58
C PRO A 152 11.90 16.94 13.41
N MET A 153 11.08 17.81 12.80
CA MET A 153 10.37 18.88 13.50
C MET A 153 8.99 18.45 14.06
N GLY A 154 8.64 17.16 14.01
CA GLY A 154 7.37 16.62 14.49
C GLY A 154 6.18 16.85 13.55
N GLN A 155 6.38 17.38 12.36
CA GLN A 155 5.31 17.58 11.40
C GLN A 155 5.04 16.28 10.63
N ARG A 156 3.76 15.90 10.48
CA ARG A 156 3.37 14.70 9.72
C ARG A 156 3.80 14.81 8.27
N ILE A 157 4.35 13.72 7.73
CA ILE A 157 4.67 13.61 6.31
C ILE A 157 3.38 13.65 5.49
N ARG A 158 3.38 14.46 4.42
CA ARG A 158 2.20 14.61 3.54
C ARG A 158 2.08 13.42 2.58
N PRO A 159 0.85 12.98 2.26
CA PRO A 159 0.65 11.88 1.31
C PRO A 159 1.32 12.12 -0.06
N ASP A 160 1.30 13.36 -0.53
CA ASP A 160 1.84 13.72 -1.84
C ASP A 160 3.37 13.61 -1.91
N PHE A 161 4.07 13.80 -0.77
CA PHE A 161 5.52 13.62 -0.68
C PHE A 161 5.95 12.25 -1.21
N LEU A 162 5.34 11.16 -0.74
CA LEU A 162 5.68 9.80 -1.18
C LEU A 162 5.49 9.60 -2.69
N SER A 163 4.45 10.22 -3.27
CA SER A 163 4.17 10.06 -4.70
C SER A 163 5.08 10.89 -5.60
N GLN A 164 5.61 11.99 -5.09
CA GLN A 164 6.51 12.89 -5.83
C GLN A 164 7.98 12.49 -5.63
N HIS A 165 8.40 12.33 -4.39
CA HIS A 165 9.80 12.06 -4.04
C HIS A 165 10.28 10.68 -4.49
N PHE A 166 9.48 9.64 -4.31
CA PHE A 166 9.92 8.25 -4.58
C PHE A 166 10.32 8.00 -6.04
N PRO A 167 9.55 8.41 -7.07
CA PRO A 167 9.97 8.23 -8.46
C PRO A 167 11.26 8.98 -8.81
N ASP A 168 11.48 10.16 -8.23
CA ASP A 168 12.68 10.97 -8.45
C ASP A 168 13.88 10.35 -7.74
N PHE A 169 13.69 9.80 -6.53
CA PHE A 169 14.68 9.00 -5.81
C PHE A 169 15.16 7.82 -6.66
N LEU A 170 14.25 7.07 -7.29
CA LEU A 170 14.60 5.93 -8.14
C LEU A 170 15.48 6.35 -9.33
N VAL A 171 15.12 7.46 -9.99
CA VAL A 171 15.90 8.00 -11.10
C VAL A 171 17.31 8.41 -10.65
N ALA A 172 17.41 9.09 -9.51
CA ALA A 172 18.71 9.52 -8.95
C ALA A 172 19.63 8.32 -8.63
N HIS A 173 19.07 7.17 -8.27
CA HIS A 173 19.82 5.96 -7.97
C HIS A 173 19.89 4.96 -9.15
N GLN A 174 19.57 5.41 -10.37
CA GLN A 174 19.61 4.60 -11.61
C GLN A 174 18.76 3.31 -11.51
N MET A 175 17.69 3.36 -10.73
CA MET A 175 16.74 2.27 -10.61
C MET A 175 15.60 2.42 -11.59
N LYS A 176 14.93 1.32 -11.92
CA LYS A 176 13.74 1.32 -12.76
C LYS A 176 12.66 2.20 -12.13
N ARG A 177 12.19 3.20 -12.88
CA ARG A 177 11.17 4.13 -12.40
C ARG A 177 9.80 3.46 -12.34
N ILE A 178 9.25 3.35 -11.12
CA ILE A 178 7.87 2.92 -10.85
C ILE A 178 7.16 3.98 -10.00
N ARG A 179 5.83 3.93 -9.95
CA ARG A 179 5.06 4.80 -9.05
C ARG A 179 5.11 4.23 -7.62
N PHE A 180 4.96 5.08 -6.63
CA PHE A 180 4.90 4.63 -5.23
C PHE A 180 3.81 3.54 -5.01
N HIS A 181 2.66 3.66 -5.69
CA HIS A 181 1.58 2.66 -5.58
C HIS A 181 1.95 1.29 -6.16
N ASP A 182 2.90 1.25 -7.09
CA ASP A 182 3.35 -0.01 -7.72
C ASP A 182 4.15 -0.89 -6.76
N LEU A 183 4.68 -0.34 -5.64
CA LEU A 183 5.24 -1.13 -4.53
C LEU A 183 4.21 -2.08 -3.91
N ARG A 184 2.97 -1.63 -3.79
CA ARG A 184 1.86 -2.48 -3.32
C ARG A 184 1.55 -3.59 -4.33
N HIS A 185 1.66 -3.33 -5.63
CA HIS A 185 1.55 -4.36 -6.66
C HIS A 185 2.73 -5.33 -6.61
N SER A 186 3.94 -4.84 -6.31
CA SER A 186 5.13 -5.67 -6.11
C SER A 186 4.96 -6.59 -4.90
N CYS A 187 4.47 -6.08 -3.75
CA CYS A 187 4.12 -6.88 -2.58
C CYS A 187 3.15 -8.01 -2.95
N ALA A 188 2.07 -7.67 -3.64
CA ALA A 188 1.09 -8.64 -4.08
C ALA A 188 1.70 -9.73 -4.98
N SER A 189 2.52 -9.33 -5.96
CA SER A 189 3.18 -10.25 -6.89
C SER A 189 4.15 -11.20 -6.18
N LEU A 190 4.89 -10.70 -5.17
CA LEU A 190 5.78 -11.55 -4.36
C LEU A 190 5.01 -12.56 -3.51
N LEU A 191 3.92 -12.16 -2.86
CA LEU A 191 3.06 -13.06 -2.11
C LEU A 191 2.52 -14.18 -3.01
N TYR A 192 2.04 -13.83 -4.21
CA TYR A 192 1.55 -14.80 -5.18
C TYR A 192 2.66 -15.75 -5.67
N ALA A 193 3.83 -15.20 -6.02
CA ALA A 193 4.99 -16.01 -6.45
C ALA A 193 5.46 -17.01 -5.38
N ASN A 194 5.20 -16.71 -4.10
CA ASN A 194 5.47 -17.60 -2.96
C ASN A 194 4.28 -18.51 -2.61
N GLY A 195 3.28 -18.64 -3.49
CA GLY A 195 2.18 -19.61 -3.34
C GLY A 195 1.04 -19.14 -2.44
N VAL A 196 1.02 -17.88 -2.00
CA VAL A 196 -0.09 -17.34 -1.21
C VAL A 196 -1.33 -17.22 -2.09
N SER A 197 -2.48 -17.67 -1.60
CA SER A 197 -3.71 -17.66 -2.38
C SER A 197 -4.21 -16.25 -2.65
N LEU A 198 -4.95 -16.04 -3.76
CA LEU A 198 -5.53 -14.73 -4.10
C LEU A 198 -6.47 -14.21 -3.00
N LYS A 199 -7.13 -15.09 -2.27
CA LYS A 199 -8.01 -14.73 -1.16
C LYS A 199 -7.22 -14.16 0.02
N GLU A 200 -6.14 -14.81 0.41
CA GLU A 200 -5.25 -14.34 1.48
C GLU A 200 -4.57 -13.02 1.09
N ILE A 201 -4.13 -12.89 -0.17
CA ILE A 201 -3.56 -11.62 -0.68
C ILE A 201 -4.60 -10.50 -0.66
N GLN A 202 -5.86 -10.79 -1.02
CA GLN A 202 -6.96 -9.82 -0.92
C GLN A 202 -7.14 -9.32 0.51
N GLU A 203 -7.15 -10.22 1.48
CA GLU A 203 -7.29 -9.92 2.91
C GLU A 203 -6.08 -9.14 3.43
N TRP A 204 -4.86 -9.59 3.10
CA TRP A 204 -3.61 -8.90 3.45
C TRP A 204 -3.59 -7.46 2.98
N LEU A 205 -3.92 -7.23 1.74
CA LEU A 205 -3.95 -5.90 1.14
C LEU A 205 -5.18 -5.09 1.56
N GLY A 206 -6.27 -5.70 1.98
CA GLY A 206 -7.55 -5.04 2.24
C GLY A 206 -8.18 -4.51 0.95
N HIS A 207 -8.26 -5.37 -0.08
CA HIS A 207 -9.02 -5.07 -1.29
C HIS A 207 -10.49 -5.42 -1.09
N SER A 208 -11.38 -4.45 -1.35
CA SER A 208 -12.82 -4.67 -1.28
C SER A 208 -13.34 -5.59 -2.38
N ASP A 209 -12.63 -5.66 -3.50
CA ASP A 209 -12.98 -6.47 -4.66
C ASP A 209 -11.80 -7.34 -5.11
N ILE A 210 -12.05 -8.64 -5.26
CA ILE A 210 -11.06 -9.62 -5.73
C ILE A 210 -10.61 -9.35 -7.17
N SER A 211 -11.46 -8.72 -7.99
CA SER A 211 -11.09 -8.34 -9.36
C SER A 211 -9.89 -7.40 -9.40
N THR A 212 -9.75 -6.53 -8.40
CA THR A 212 -8.58 -5.65 -8.24
C THR A 212 -7.31 -6.47 -8.01
N THR A 213 -7.39 -7.54 -7.22
CA THR A 213 -6.28 -8.47 -6.99
C THR A 213 -6.02 -9.28 -8.25
N SER A 214 -7.04 -9.87 -8.87
CA SER A 214 -6.92 -10.71 -10.07
C SER A 214 -6.31 -9.97 -11.27
N ASN A 215 -6.66 -8.69 -11.48
CA ASN A 215 -6.13 -7.89 -12.60
C ASN A 215 -4.61 -7.68 -12.54
N ILE A 216 -4.00 -7.77 -11.35
CA ILE A 216 -2.54 -7.69 -11.18
C ILE A 216 -1.87 -8.96 -11.77
N TYR A 217 -2.58 -10.09 -11.75
CA TYR A 217 -2.03 -11.42 -12.06
C TYR A 217 -2.33 -11.96 -13.46
N THR A 218 -3.12 -11.26 -14.27
CA THR A 218 -3.45 -11.69 -15.64
C THR A 218 -2.21 -11.94 -16.53
N HIS A 219 -1.04 -11.48 -16.11
CA HIS A 219 0.23 -11.69 -16.82
C HIS A 219 1.11 -12.80 -16.23
N LEU A 220 0.81 -13.32 -15.02
CA LEU A 220 1.60 -14.37 -14.33
C LEU A 220 0.98 -15.77 -14.53
N ASP A 221 -0.09 -15.86 -15.31
CA ASP A 221 -1.00 -17.02 -15.39
C ASP A 221 -0.39 -18.33 -15.90
N PHE A 222 0.74 -18.29 -16.63
CA PHE A 222 1.29 -19.52 -17.22
C PHE A 222 2.03 -20.40 -16.19
N SER A 223 2.78 -19.82 -15.28
CA SER A 223 3.48 -20.58 -14.23
C SER A 223 2.50 -21.23 -13.25
N SER A 224 1.40 -20.54 -12.93
CA SER A 224 0.30 -21.09 -12.12
C SER A 224 -0.42 -22.26 -12.81
N LYS A 225 -0.58 -22.19 -14.15
CA LYS A 225 -1.15 -23.28 -14.94
C LYS A 225 -0.22 -24.51 -14.95
N VAL A 226 1.10 -24.29 -15.03
CA VAL A 226 2.09 -25.39 -14.94
C VAL A 226 2.07 -26.01 -13.54
N SER A 227 2.01 -25.19 -12.48
CA SER A 227 1.90 -25.72 -11.11
C SER A 227 0.61 -26.51 -10.89
N SER A 228 -0.52 -25.99 -11.39
CA SER A 228 -1.81 -26.70 -11.34
C SER A 228 -1.79 -27.99 -12.15
N ALA A 229 -1.17 -27.99 -13.33
CA ALA A 229 -1.00 -29.19 -14.15
C ALA A 229 -0.15 -30.25 -13.42
N ASN A 230 0.96 -29.84 -12.81
CA ASN A 230 1.82 -30.75 -12.03
C ASN A 230 1.09 -31.33 -10.82
N ALA A 231 0.26 -30.53 -10.12
CA ALA A 231 -0.56 -31.03 -9.02
C ALA A 231 -1.57 -32.09 -9.46
N ILE A 232 -2.16 -31.92 -10.65
CA ILE A 232 -3.11 -32.91 -11.22
C ILE A 232 -2.37 -34.17 -11.69
N VAL A 233 -1.20 -33.99 -12.33
CA VAL A 233 -0.39 -35.15 -12.80
C VAL A 233 -0.01 -36.08 -11.65
N ASN A 234 0.28 -35.55 -10.47
CA ASN A 234 0.60 -36.34 -9.27
C ASN A 234 -0.61 -37.14 -8.71
N ILE A 235 -1.82 -36.87 -9.17
CA ILE A 235 -3.05 -37.59 -8.77
C ILE A 235 -3.38 -38.72 -9.76
N PHE A 236 -2.83 -38.67 -10.98
CA PHE A 236 -3.04 -39.75 -11.95
C PHE A 236 -2.22 -40.99 -11.55
N PRO A 237 -2.87 -42.18 -11.45
CA PRO A 237 -2.14 -43.38 -11.21
C PRO A 237 -1.18 -43.66 -12.37
N GLU A 238 0.08 -44.07 -12.05
CA GLU A 238 1.18 -44.34 -13.02
C GLU A 238 0.92 -45.49 -14.00
N ASN A 239 -0.30 -45.95 -14.17
CA ASN A 239 -0.67 -47.10 -15.02
C ASN A 239 -1.56 -46.66 -16.19
N THR A 240 -0.96 -45.95 -17.15
CA THR A 240 -1.45 -46.06 -18.53
C THR A 240 -0.24 -46.07 -19.46
N LYS A 241 0.53 -47.16 -19.41
CA LYS A 241 1.34 -47.57 -20.56
C LYS A 241 0.37 -48.20 -21.56
N VAL A 242 0.09 -47.50 -22.63
CA VAL A 242 -0.36 -48.06 -23.92
C VAL A 242 0.83 -48.03 -24.85
#